data_6e3827ee7c4086faedd319270833ed4c
#
_entry.id   6e3827ee7c4086faedd319270833ed4c
#
_cell.length_a   1.000
_cell.length_b   1.000
_cell.length_c   1.000
_cell.angle_alpha   90.00
_cell.angle_beta   90.00
_cell.angle_gamma   90.00
#
_symmetry.space_group_name_H-M   'P 1'
#
loop_
_entity.id
_entity.type
_entity.pdbx_description
1 polymer ?
#
loop_
_entity_poly.entity_id
_entity_poly.type
_entity_poly.pdbx_seq_one_letter_code
_entity_poly.pdbx_strand_id
1 'polypeptide(L)'
;MRYDNMSAFIVMDIVREAAKYPNAIHFEIGQPDLPPSDKVKAALQNAVQNNQFSYTESLGLLALREKIAAYYDRTYQVKINPNRILLTPGTSGAFLVAYALTLNHGDKLGLTDPSYPCYKNFAYMMDIQPEFMPVDKQDCYQLSVE
;
A
#
# COMPACT_ATOMS: atom_id res chain seq x y z
N MET A 1 21.88 -13.93 4.43
CA MET A 1 20.92 -13.32 5.39
C MET A 1 19.71 -12.80 4.61
N ARG A 2 18.58 -12.51 5.26
CA ARG A 2 17.37 -11.97 4.59
C ARG A 2 17.64 -10.66 3.83
N TYR A 3 18.63 -9.87 4.29
CA TYR A 3 18.96 -8.58 3.67
C TYR A 3 19.75 -8.66 2.37
N ASP A 4 20.39 -9.79 2.09
CA ASP A 4 21.34 -9.88 0.97
C ASP A 4 20.63 -9.73 -0.39
N ASN A 5 19.34 -10.06 -0.44
CA ASN A 5 18.49 -9.95 -1.63
C ASN A 5 17.62 -8.68 -1.66
N MET A 6 17.61 -7.91 -0.58
CA MET A 6 16.82 -6.68 -0.53
C MET A 6 17.55 -5.55 -1.24
N SER A 7 16.82 -4.73 -1.96
CA SER A 7 17.35 -3.52 -2.60
C SER A 7 16.87 -2.26 -1.87
N ALA A 8 17.72 -1.23 -1.86
CA ALA A 8 17.31 0.08 -1.41
C ALA A 8 16.11 0.59 -2.22
N PHE A 9 15.24 1.37 -1.57
CA PHE A 9 14.17 2.07 -2.26
C PHE A 9 14.73 3.33 -2.93
N ILE A 10 15.26 3.16 -4.14
CA ILE A 10 16.00 4.18 -4.89
C ILE A 10 15.24 5.50 -5.06
N VAL A 11 13.90 5.47 -5.02
CA VAL A 11 13.05 6.66 -5.08
C VAL A 11 13.42 7.67 -3.99
N MET A 12 13.77 7.20 -2.78
CA MET A 12 14.17 8.10 -1.68
C MET A 12 15.52 8.76 -1.92
N ASP A 13 16.40 8.12 -2.66
CA ASP A 13 17.68 8.71 -3.07
C ASP A 13 17.44 9.81 -4.11
N ILE A 14 16.53 9.57 -5.06
CA ILE A 14 16.13 10.57 -6.06
C ILE A 14 15.46 11.76 -5.38
N VAL A 15 14.55 11.54 -4.41
CA VAL A 15 13.93 12.62 -3.62
C VAL A 15 14.99 13.50 -2.93
N ARG A 16 15.97 12.85 -2.27
CA ARG A 16 17.05 13.59 -1.60
C ARG A 16 17.92 14.37 -2.57
N GLU A 17 18.19 13.81 -3.74
CA GLU A 17 18.96 14.50 -4.77
C GLU A 17 18.17 15.66 -5.36
N ALA A 18 16.91 15.45 -5.73
CA ALA A 18 16.03 16.46 -6.29
C ALA A 18 15.83 17.67 -5.35
N ALA A 19 15.81 17.45 -4.04
CA ALA A 19 15.69 18.51 -3.04
C ALA A 19 16.85 19.54 -3.07
N LYS A 20 17.97 19.23 -3.72
CA LYS A 20 19.08 20.16 -3.92
C LYS A 20 18.79 21.19 -5.03
N TYR A 21 17.75 20.98 -5.81
CA TYR A 21 17.39 21.79 -6.98
C TYR A 21 16.01 22.42 -6.78
N PRO A 22 15.91 23.66 -6.24
CA PRO A 22 14.63 24.28 -5.85
C PRO A 22 13.60 24.44 -6.98
N ASN A 23 14.07 24.41 -8.23
CA ASN A 23 13.22 24.55 -9.42
C ASN A 23 13.04 23.24 -10.18
N ALA A 24 13.39 22.10 -9.59
CA ALA A 24 13.18 20.79 -10.22
C ALA A 24 11.68 20.50 -10.34
N ILE A 25 11.30 19.89 -11.46
CA ILE A 25 9.96 19.33 -11.63
C ILE A 25 10.01 17.89 -11.09
N HIS A 26 9.19 17.60 -10.09
CA HIS A 26 9.20 16.35 -9.34
C HIS A 26 8.25 15.33 -9.96
N PHE A 27 8.79 14.21 -10.43
CA PHE A 27 8.05 13.06 -10.93
C PHE A 27 8.38 11.74 -10.19
N GLU A 28 9.26 11.82 -9.21
CA GLU A 28 9.76 10.65 -8.48
C GLU A 28 8.76 10.06 -7.49
N ILE A 29 7.78 10.86 -7.06
CA ILE A 29 6.69 10.42 -6.18
C ILE A 29 5.35 10.79 -6.81
N GLY A 30 4.46 9.81 -6.94
CA GLY A 30 3.08 10.02 -7.36
C GLY A 30 2.21 10.58 -6.23
N GLN A 31 2.53 11.76 -5.73
CA GLN A 31 1.74 12.45 -4.70
C GLN A 31 0.80 13.46 -5.34
N PRO A 32 -0.53 13.36 -5.10
CA PRO A 32 -1.47 14.38 -5.53
C PRO A 32 -1.13 15.75 -4.90
N ASP A 33 -1.26 16.81 -5.68
CA ASP A 33 -1.06 18.20 -5.24
C ASP A 33 -2.31 18.82 -4.62
N LEU A 34 -3.47 18.17 -4.74
CA LEU A 34 -4.72 18.62 -4.16
C LEU A 34 -4.75 18.39 -2.65
N PRO A 35 -5.04 19.42 -1.85
CA PRO A 35 -5.17 19.26 -0.42
C PRO A 35 -6.44 18.46 -0.06
N PRO A 36 -6.50 17.86 1.16
CA PRO A 36 -7.73 17.28 1.67
C PRO A 36 -8.88 18.30 1.69
N SER A 37 -10.11 17.84 1.48
CA SER A 37 -11.28 18.72 1.51
C SER A 37 -11.45 19.39 2.87
N ASP A 38 -12.11 20.54 2.91
CA ASP A 38 -12.35 21.28 4.17
C ASP A 38 -13.16 20.46 5.18
N LYS A 39 -14.04 19.56 4.72
CA LYS A 39 -14.75 18.62 5.59
C LYS A 39 -13.79 17.67 6.31
N VAL A 40 -12.77 17.17 5.62
CA VAL A 40 -11.75 16.28 6.23
C VAL A 40 -10.92 17.06 7.24
N LYS A 41 -10.48 18.27 6.90
CA LYS A 41 -9.72 19.15 7.80
C LYS A 41 -10.53 19.47 9.08
N ALA A 42 -11.79 19.85 8.92
CA ALA A 42 -12.69 20.16 10.04
C ALA A 42 -12.91 18.92 10.94
N ALA A 43 -13.10 17.74 10.34
CA ALA A 43 -13.25 16.51 11.12
C ALA A 43 -11.99 16.17 11.92
N LEU A 44 -10.79 16.37 11.33
CA LEU A 44 -9.52 16.18 12.04
C LEU A 44 -9.38 17.16 13.21
N GLN A 45 -9.65 18.45 12.98
CA GLN A 45 -9.61 19.46 14.03
C GLN A 45 -10.55 19.13 15.19
N ASN A 46 -11.77 18.70 14.88
CA ASN A 46 -12.75 18.28 15.89
C ASN A 46 -12.26 17.05 16.68
N ALA A 47 -11.66 16.07 16.01
CA ALA A 47 -11.10 14.89 16.68
C ALA A 47 -9.97 15.27 17.65
N VAL A 48 -9.09 16.20 17.24
CA VAL A 48 -8.02 16.74 18.09
C VAL A 48 -8.60 17.48 19.31
N GLN A 49 -9.55 18.38 19.10
CA GLN A 49 -10.18 19.15 20.18
C GLN A 49 -10.90 18.27 21.21
N ASN A 50 -11.46 17.13 20.77
CA ASN A 50 -12.16 16.18 21.62
C ASN A 50 -11.28 15.05 22.15
N ASN A 51 -9.96 15.14 22.03
CA ASN A 51 -8.98 14.16 22.50
C ASN A 51 -9.27 12.72 22.01
N GLN A 52 -9.66 12.57 20.75
CA GLN A 52 -9.98 11.25 20.15
C GLN A 52 -8.70 10.53 19.71
N PHE A 53 -7.84 10.15 20.66
CA PHE A 53 -6.53 9.52 20.43
C PHE A 53 -6.39 8.14 21.08
N SER A 54 -7.48 7.47 21.39
CA SER A 54 -7.45 6.15 22.03
C SER A 54 -7.00 5.05 21.04
N TYR A 55 -6.52 3.94 21.62
CA TYR A 55 -6.31 2.72 20.87
C TYR A 55 -7.61 2.25 20.21
N THR A 56 -7.48 1.61 19.06
CA THR A 56 -8.58 0.97 18.36
C THR A 56 -8.48 -0.55 18.50
N GLU A 57 -9.55 -1.27 18.16
CA GLU A 57 -9.47 -2.73 18.00
C GLU A 57 -8.52 -3.13 16.87
N SER A 58 -8.04 -4.37 16.88
CA SER A 58 -7.02 -4.87 15.95
C SER A 58 -7.42 -4.79 14.48
N LEU A 59 -8.70 -4.94 14.16
CA LEU A 59 -9.21 -4.76 12.79
C LEU A 59 -9.38 -3.29 12.40
N GLY A 60 -9.26 -2.37 13.33
CA GLY A 60 -9.57 -0.96 13.17
C GLY A 60 -11.02 -0.61 13.50
N LEU A 61 -11.35 0.66 13.58
CA LEU A 61 -12.66 1.16 13.99
C LEU A 61 -13.82 0.54 13.20
N LEU A 62 -14.75 -0.11 13.86
CA LEU A 62 -15.91 -0.74 13.22
C LEU A 62 -16.70 0.27 12.36
N ALA A 63 -16.94 1.47 12.88
CA ALA A 63 -17.64 2.52 12.14
C ALA A 63 -16.97 2.90 10.80
N LEU A 64 -15.63 2.84 10.72
CA LEU A 64 -14.91 3.07 9.47
C LEU A 64 -15.03 1.86 8.54
N ARG A 65 -14.92 0.64 9.06
CA ARG A 65 -15.07 -0.59 8.28
C ARG A 65 -16.47 -0.71 7.68
N GLU A 66 -17.51 -0.31 8.41
CA GLU A 66 -18.90 -0.23 7.92
C GLU A 66 -19.05 0.80 6.79
N LYS A 67 -18.42 1.98 6.92
CA LYS A 67 -18.42 2.99 5.87
C LYS A 67 -17.68 2.53 4.61
N ILE A 68 -16.57 1.79 4.75
CA ILE A 68 -15.87 1.18 3.63
C ILE A 68 -16.76 0.14 2.96
N ALA A 69 -17.40 -0.75 3.70
CA ALA A 69 -18.34 -1.73 3.17
C ALA A 69 -19.50 -1.06 2.39
N ALA A 70 -20.08 -0.01 2.95
CA ALA A 70 -21.13 0.77 2.30
C ALA A 70 -20.63 1.50 1.04
N TYR A 71 -19.38 1.95 1.02
CA TYR A 71 -18.77 2.52 -0.18
C TYR A 71 -18.67 1.49 -1.32
N TYR A 72 -18.21 0.28 -1.03
CA TYR A 72 -18.13 -0.80 -2.01
C TYR A 72 -19.51 -1.22 -2.54
N ASP A 73 -20.51 -1.31 -1.67
CA ASP A 73 -21.89 -1.62 -2.08
C ASP A 73 -22.44 -0.54 -3.02
N ARG A 74 -22.29 0.73 -2.64
CA ARG A 74 -22.80 1.86 -3.46
C ARG A 74 -22.06 2.04 -4.79
N THR A 75 -20.73 1.85 -4.79
CA THR A 75 -19.89 2.18 -5.95
C THR A 75 -19.73 1.02 -6.91
N TYR A 76 -19.61 -0.18 -6.38
CA TYR A 76 -19.29 -1.39 -7.15
C TYR A 76 -20.38 -2.45 -7.08
N GLN A 77 -21.45 -2.22 -6.32
CA GLN A 77 -22.54 -3.20 -6.07
C GLN A 77 -22.00 -4.51 -5.45
N VAL A 78 -20.94 -4.41 -4.67
CA VAL A 78 -20.29 -5.53 -3.97
C VAL A 78 -20.53 -5.41 -2.47
N LYS A 79 -21.27 -6.37 -1.92
CA LYS A 79 -21.55 -6.46 -0.49
C LYS A 79 -20.38 -7.12 0.23
N ILE A 80 -19.71 -6.36 1.09
CA ILE A 80 -18.58 -6.85 1.91
C ILE A 80 -19.00 -6.83 3.37
N ASN A 81 -18.77 -7.93 4.08
CA ASN A 81 -18.95 -7.96 5.54
C ASN A 81 -17.87 -7.08 6.19
N PRO A 82 -18.19 -6.08 7.03
CA PRO A 82 -17.20 -5.25 7.72
C PRO A 82 -16.14 -6.04 8.51
N ASN A 83 -16.46 -7.24 8.98
CA ASN A 83 -15.49 -8.11 9.67
C ASN A 83 -14.44 -8.75 8.75
N ARG A 84 -14.57 -8.58 7.44
CA ARG A 84 -13.55 -8.97 6.44
C ARG A 84 -12.67 -7.79 6.01
N ILE A 85 -12.80 -6.65 6.67
CA ILE A 85 -12.01 -5.45 6.41
C ILE A 85 -11.03 -5.26 7.55
N LEU A 86 -9.76 -5.22 7.24
CA LEU A 86 -8.66 -4.90 8.15
C LEU A 86 -8.06 -3.54 7.77
N LEU A 87 -7.97 -2.64 8.71
CA LEU A 87 -7.30 -1.35 8.53
C LEU A 87 -5.82 -1.48 8.91
N THR A 88 -4.95 -1.00 8.05
CA THR A 88 -3.49 -1.07 8.25
C THR A 88 -2.86 0.32 8.14
N PRO A 89 -1.69 0.57 8.77
CA PRO A 89 -0.93 1.79 8.56
C PRO A 89 -0.28 1.77 7.17
N GLY A 90 -1.08 2.16 6.17
CA GLY A 90 -0.68 2.16 4.76
C GLY A 90 -0.73 0.77 4.10
N THR A 91 -0.53 0.77 2.78
CA THR A 91 -0.56 -0.45 1.94
C THR A 91 0.61 -1.38 2.26
N SER A 92 1.75 -0.85 2.68
CA SER A 92 2.91 -1.67 3.09
C SER A 92 2.57 -2.61 4.25
N GLY A 93 1.84 -2.12 5.26
CA GLY A 93 1.33 -2.95 6.34
C GLY A 93 0.35 -4.02 5.84
N ALA A 94 -0.50 -3.67 4.87
CA ALA A 94 -1.43 -4.62 4.27
C ALA A 94 -0.72 -5.75 3.53
N PHE A 95 0.35 -5.46 2.77
CA PHE A 95 1.14 -6.49 2.10
C PHE A 95 1.81 -7.45 3.07
N LEU A 96 2.43 -6.93 4.14
CA LEU A 96 3.03 -7.78 5.17
C LEU A 96 2.00 -8.72 5.81
N VAL A 97 0.83 -8.20 6.17
CA VAL A 97 -0.25 -9.03 6.73
C VAL A 97 -0.76 -10.05 5.71
N ALA A 98 -0.97 -9.65 4.44
CA ALA A 98 -1.44 -10.55 3.40
C ALA A 98 -0.45 -11.70 3.15
N TYR A 99 0.84 -11.41 3.05
CA TYR A 99 1.87 -12.43 2.86
C TYR A 99 1.96 -13.38 4.07
N ALA A 100 1.91 -12.83 5.29
CA ALA A 100 1.93 -13.64 6.50
C ALA A 100 0.74 -14.60 6.64
N LEU A 101 -0.42 -14.21 6.09
CA LEU A 101 -1.64 -15.02 6.16
C LEU A 101 -1.72 -16.09 5.06
N THR A 102 -1.07 -15.87 3.92
CA THR A 102 -1.28 -16.69 2.72
C THR A 102 -0.07 -17.52 2.30
N LEU A 103 1.13 -17.17 2.78
CA LEU A 103 2.38 -17.77 2.35
C LEU A 103 3.20 -18.25 3.56
N ASN A 104 3.92 -19.36 3.37
CA ASN A 104 4.85 -19.90 4.34
C ASN A 104 6.29 -19.57 3.93
N HIS A 105 7.24 -19.81 4.86
CA HIS A 105 8.66 -19.76 4.57
C HIS A 105 9.02 -20.65 3.39
N GLY A 106 9.70 -20.09 2.41
CA GLY A 106 10.14 -20.78 1.20
C GLY A 106 9.09 -20.88 0.08
N ASP A 107 7.85 -20.45 0.32
CA ASP A 107 6.85 -20.36 -0.73
C ASP A 107 7.25 -19.34 -1.81
N LYS A 108 6.72 -19.53 -3.01
CA LYS A 108 6.97 -18.68 -4.16
C LYS A 108 5.85 -17.64 -4.33
N LEU A 109 6.24 -16.41 -4.64
CA LEU A 109 5.34 -15.30 -4.93
C LEU A 109 5.59 -14.80 -6.35
N GLY A 110 4.62 -14.95 -7.23
CA GLY A 110 4.68 -14.36 -8.58
C GLY A 110 4.53 -12.84 -8.51
N LEU A 111 5.48 -12.13 -9.12
CA LEU A 111 5.47 -10.67 -9.27
C LEU A 111 5.70 -10.30 -10.72
N THR A 112 5.00 -9.30 -11.22
CA THR A 112 5.34 -8.74 -12.54
C THR A 112 6.68 -8.02 -12.51
N ASP A 113 7.40 -8.02 -13.63
CA ASP A 113 8.61 -7.25 -13.83
C ASP A 113 8.48 -6.44 -15.13
N PRO A 114 8.37 -5.11 -15.08
CA PRO A 114 8.47 -4.23 -13.90
C PRO A 114 7.27 -4.26 -12.96
N SER A 115 7.52 -3.97 -11.66
CA SER A 115 6.49 -3.78 -10.65
C SER A 115 6.94 -2.81 -9.55
N TYR A 116 6.08 -2.58 -8.55
CA TYR A 116 6.42 -1.72 -7.43
C TYR A 116 7.60 -2.30 -6.61
N PRO A 117 8.69 -1.55 -6.43
CA PRO A 117 9.95 -2.09 -5.90
C PRO A 117 9.88 -2.70 -4.51
N CYS A 118 8.90 -2.31 -3.70
CA CYS A 118 8.78 -2.82 -2.33
C CYS A 118 8.21 -4.24 -2.25
N TYR A 119 7.47 -4.73 -3.25
CA TYR A 119 6.83 -6.05 -3.19
C TYR A 119 7.83 -7.18 -2.95
N LYS A 120 8.92 -7.19 -3.71
CA LYS A 120 10.01 -8.18 -3.53
C LYS A 120 10.68 -8.06 -2.17
N ASN A 121 10.85 -6.83 -1.67
CA ASN A 121 11.48 -6.60 -0.37
C ASN A 121 10.62 -7.16 0.77
N PHE A 122 9.28 -6.99 0.71
CA PHE A 122 8.37 -7.60 1.67
C PHE A 122 8.43 -9.13 1.62
N ALA A 123 8.53 -9.71 0.42
CA ALA A 123 8.68 -11.15 0.27
C ALA A 123 10.01 -11.64 0.90
N TYR A 124 11.13 -11.01 0.59
CA TYR A 124 12.42 -11.38 1.18
C TYR A 124 12.46 -11.21 2.70
N MET A 125 11.81 -10.18 3.26
CA MET A 125 11.71 -10.00 4.71
C MET A 125 11.04 -11.19 5.41
N MET A 126 10.19 -11.92 4.70
CA MET A 126 9.42 -13.05 5.22
C MET A 126 9.94 -14.41 4.73
N ASP A 127 11.13 -14.44 4.13
CA ASP A 127 11.72 -15.63 3.50
C ASP A 127 10.83 -16.27 2.42
N ILE A 128 10.03 -15.46 1.74
CA ILE A 128 9.26 -15.83 0.56
C ILE A 128 10.12 -15.58 -0.67
N GLN A 129 10.04 -16.45 -1.68
CA GLN A 129 10.83 -16.37 -2.89
C GLN A 129 10.06 -15.65 -4.01
N PRO A 130 10.42 -14.41 -4.40
CA PRO A 130 9.80 -13.78 -5.56
C PRO A 130 10.17 -14.52 -6.85
N GLU A 131 9.17 -14.84 -7.66
CA GLU A 131 9.32 -15.26 -9.05
C GLU A 131 8.85 -14.14 -9.98
N PHE A 132 9.76 -13.63 -10.79
CA PHE A 132 9.47 -12.52 -11.68
C PHE A 132 8.89 -13.00 -13.00
N MET A 133 7.75 -12.43 -13.35
CA MET A 133 7.06 -12.66 -14.62
C MET A 133 7.25 -11.42 -15.49
N PRO A 134 8.08 -11.47 -16.54
CA PRO A 134 8.31 -10.31 -17.40
C PRO A 134 7.02 -9.89 -18.08
N VAL A 135 6.77 -8.60 -18.09
CA VAL A 135 5.65 -7.96 -18.81
C VAL A 135 6.17 -6.70 -19.51
N ASP A 136 5.62 -6.39 -20.65
CA ASP A 136 6.05 -5.23 -21.42
C ASP A 136 4.90 -4.39 -21.98
N LYS A 137 5.23 -3.48 -22.88
CA LYS A 137 4.25 -2.60 -23.51
C LYS A 137 3.24 -3.37 -24.38
N GLN A 138 3.61 -4.52 -24.93
CA GLN A 138 2.73 -5.32 -25.81
C GLN A 138 1.61 -5.92 -24.98
N ASP A 139 1.91 -6.34 -23.75
CA ASP A 139 0.97 -6.89 -22.79
C ASP A 139 0.24 -5.81 -21.97
N CYS A 140 0.44 -4.52 -22.31
CA CYS A 140 -0.02 -3.40 -21.48
C CYS A 140 0.44 -3.52 -20.01
N TYR A 141 1.61 -4.12 -19.76
CA TYR A 141 2.15 -4.44 -18.44
C TYR A 141 1.22 -5.30 -17.57
N GLN A 142 0.42 -6.15 -18.18
CA GLN A 142 -0.49 -7.09 -17.52
C GLN A 142 -0.06 -8.52 -17.78
N LEU A 143 -0.36 -9.43 -16.83
CA LEU A 143 -0.16 -10.85 -17.06
C LEU A 143 -1.13 -11.36 -18.11
N SER A 144 -0.63 -12.02 -19.14
CA SER A 144 -1.43 -12.79 -20.10
C SER A 144 -1.49 -14.26 -19.67
N VAL A 145 -2.57 -14.93 -20.03
CA VAL A 145 -2.74 -16.38 -19.88
C VAL A 145 -2.48 -16.99 -21.25
N GLU A 146 -1.23 -17.18 -21.59
CA GLU A 146 -0.78 -17.97 -22.72
C GLU A 146 0.09 -19.12 -22.28
#